data_c4ec1f5267f86465e001250492da96c9
#
_entry.id   c4ec1f5267f86465e001250492da96c9
#
_cell.length_a   1.000
_cell.length_b   1.000
_cell.length_c   1.000
_cell.angle_alpha   90.00
_cell.angle_beta   90.00
_cell.angle_gamma   90.00
#
_symmetry.space_group_name_H-M   'P 1'
#
loop_
_entity.id
_entity.type
_entity.pdbx_description
1 polymer ?
#
loop_
_entity_poly.entity_id
_entity_poly.type
_entity_poly.pdbx_seq_one_letter_code
_entity_poly.pdbx_strand_id
1 'polypeptide(L)' 'ADRATFVVDPDGVIQLVEQTCEGVGRNANELVRKIRAAQYVRANPGQVCPAAWEEGKDTLAPSLDLVGKI' A
#
# COMPACT_ATOMS: atom_id res chain seq x y z
N ALA A 1 -14.62 4.29 -19.42
CA ALA A 1 -13.39 3.51 -19.47
C ALA A 1 -12.89 3.22 -18.06
N ASP A 2 -12.26 2.08 -17.89
CA ASP A 2 -11.63 1.74 -16.62
C ASP A 2 -10.38 2.59 -16.40
N ARG A 3 -10.03 2.78 -15.12
CA ARG A 3 -8.84 3.54 -14.73
C ARG A 3 -7.92 2.65 -13.93
N ALA A 4 -6.62 2.79 -14.16
CA ALA A 4 -5.61 2.04 -13.44
C ALA A 4 -4.47 2.94 -13.01
N THR A 5 -3.95 2.68 -11.82
CA THR A 5 -2.78 3.34 -11.27
C THR A 5 -1.75 2.29 -10.90
N PHE A 6 -0.51 2.50 -11.33
CA PHE A 6 0.61 1.63 -11.01
C PHE A 6 1.63 2.45 -10.23
N VAL A 7 2.06 1.94 -9.08
CA VAL A 7 3.14 2.55 -8.30
C VAL A 7 4.36 1.66 -8.40
N VAL A 8 5.43 2.22 -8.96
CA VAL A 8 6.70 1.50 -9.20
C VAL A 8 7.77 2.14 -8.33
N ASP A 9 8.53 1.32 -7.61
CA ASP A 9 9.61 1.81 -6.77
C ASP A 9 10.87 2.16 -7.59
N PRO A 10 11.89 2.78 -6.97
CA PRO A 10 13.12 3.13 -7.69
C PRO A 10 13.89 1.95 -8.27
N ASP A 11 13.63 0.73 -7.79
CA ASP A 11 14.26 -0.49 -8.31
C ASP A 11 13.49 -1.08 -9.49
N GLY A 12 12.39 -0.44 -9.92
CA GLY A 12 11.58 -0.92 -11.03
C GLY A 12 10.56 -1.99 -10.62
N VAL A 13 10.34 -2.20 -9.33
CA VAL A 13 9.39 -3.19 -8.84
C VAL A 13 8.02 -2.54 -8.61
N ILE A 14 6.97 -3.19 -9.12
CA ILE A 14 5.60 -2.73 -8.89
C ILE A 14 5.22 -3.03 -7.45
N GLN A 15 4.90 -1.98 -6.68
CA GLN A 15 4.49 -2.08 -5.29
C GLN A 15 2.98 -2.04 -5.12
N LEU A 16 2.27 -1.45 -6.07
CA LEU A 16 0.82 -1.26 -5.98
C LEU A 16 0.22 -1.20 -7.37
N VAL A 17 -0.87 -1.91 -7.56
CA VAL A 17 -1.73 -1.76 -8.74
C VAL A 17 -3.14 -1.52 -8.23
N GLU A 18 -3.77 -0.46 -8.74
CA GLU A 18 -5.15 -0.13 -8.41
C GLU A 18 -5.92 0.08 -9.70
N GLN A 19 -7.01 -0.66 -9.88
CA GLN A 19 -7.85 -0.54 -11.05
C GLN A 19 -9.30 -0.44 -10.62
N THR A 20 -10.01 0.56 -11.16
CA THR A 20 -11.43 0.75 -10.87
C THR A 20 -12.21 0.88 -12.17
N CYS A 21 -13.45 0.42 -12.15
CA CYS A 21 -14.35 0.64 -13.26
C CYS A 21 -14.86 2.09 -13.27
N GLU A 22 -15.50 2.48 -14.37
CA GLU A 22 -15.92 3.87 -14.60
C GLU A 22 -16.85 4.41 -13.49
N GLY A 23 -17.71 3.57 -12.94
CA GLY A 23 -18.67 4.00 -11.92
C GLY A 23 -18.11 4.07 -10.51
N VAL A 24 -16.84 3.70 -10.30
CA VAL A 24 -16.22 3.69 -8.96
C VAL A 24 -15.24 4.84 -8.84
N GLY A 25 -15.46 5.71 -7.85
CA GLY A 25 -14.56 6.82 -7.59
C GLY A 25 -13.23 6.38 -7.00
N ARG A 26 -12.22 7.24 -7.15
CA ARG A 26 -10.90 7.02 -6.60
C ARG A 26 -10.63 8.02 -5.49
N ASN A 27 -9.93 7.58 -4.45
CA ASN A 27 -9.58 8.41 -3.30
C ASN A 27 -8.08 8.70 -3.33
N ALA A 28 -7.72 9.95 -3.63
CA ALA A 28 -6.31 10.36 -3.71
C ALA A 28 -5.60 10.25 -2.36
N ASN A 29 -6.29 10.52 -1.25
CA ASN A 29 -5.70 10.39 0.08
C ASN A 29 -5.34 8.95 0.40
N GLU A 30 -6.18 8.01 0.00
CA GLU A 30 -5.92 6.58 0.17
C GLU A 30 -4.72 6.13 -0.68
N LEU A 31 -4.62 6.63 -1.91
CA LEU A 31 -3.47 6.35 -2.76
C LEU A 31 -2.17 6.86 -2.13
N VAL A 32 -2.16 8.09 -1.62
CA VAL A 32 -0.99 8.68 -0.94
C VAL A 32 -0.63 7.86 0.29
N ARG A 33 -1.62 7.43 1.07
CA ARG A 33 -1.38 6.58 2.24
C ARG A 33 -0.68 5.28 1.86
N LYS A 34 -1.14 4.62 0.80
CA LYS A 34 -0.55 3.38 0.31
C LYS A 34 0.86 3.58 -0.23
N ILE A 35 1.12 4.69 -0.93
CA ILE A 35 2.46 5.02 -1.40
C ILE A 35 3.41 5.21 -0.22
N ARG A 36 2.99 5.93 0.81
CA ARG A 36 3.79 6.14 2.01
C ARG A 36 4.05 4.83 2.75
N ALA A 37 3.04 3.95 2.81
CA ALA A 37 3.21 2.62 3.38
C ALA A 37 4.25 1.79 2.62
N ALA A 38 4.20 1.82 1.29
CA ALA A 38 5.18 1.11 0.45
C ALA A 38 6.60 1.68 0.66
N GLN A 39 6.73 2.99 0.77
CA GLN A 39 8.02 3.63 1.04
C GLN A 39 8.56 3.23 2.43
N TYR A 40 7.68 3.18 3.43
CA TYR A 40 8.06 2.79 4.78
C TYR A 40 8.56 1.34 4.81
N VAL A 41 7.81 0.42 4.19
CA VAL A 41 8.19 -1.00 4.14
C VAL A 41 9.52 -1.19 3.41
N ARG A 42 9.75 -0.44 2.33
CA ARG A 42 11.01 -0.49 1.60
C ARG A 42 12.19 -0.02 2.45
N ALA A 43 11.98 1.03 3.25
CA ALA A 43 13.02 1.60 4.12
C ALA A 43 13.23 0.77 5.40
N ASN A 44 12.26 -0.06 5.77
CA ASN A 44 12.28 -0.84 7.01
C ASN A 44 11.97 -2.31 6.71
N PRO A 45 12.93 -3.06 6.11
CA PRO A 45 12.72 -4.46 5.80
C PRO A 45 12.32 -5.26 7.04
N GLY A 46 11.38 -6.18 6.88
CA GLY A 46 10.87 -6.98 7.99
C GLY A 46 9.68 -6.35 8.71
N GLN A 47 9.19 -5.20 8.25
CA GLN A 47 7.99 -4.57 8.78
C GLN A 47 6.83 -4.66 7.79
N VAL A 48 5.61 -4.72 8.30
CA VAL A 48 4.40 -4.78 7.49
C VAL A 48 3.44 -3.67 7.98
N CYS A 49 2.94 -2.88 7.04
CA CYS A 49 1.93 -1.87 7.35
C CYS A 49 0.54 -2.50 7.28
N PRO A 50 -0.27 -2.42 8.35
CA PRO A 50 -1.66 -2.88 8.28
C PRO A 50 -2.48 -2.03 7.31
N ALA A 51 -3.66 -2.54 6.94
CA ALA A 51 -4.50 -1.92 5.90
C ALA A 51 -4.90 -0.47 6.22
N ALA A 52 -5.04 -0.13 7.49
CA ALA A 52 -5.40 1.22 7.94
C ALA A 52 -4.19 2.04 8.40
N TRP A 53 -2.96 1.58 8.10
CA TRP A 53 -1.75 2.27 8.55
C TRP A 53 -1.66 3.69 7.98
N GLU A 54 -1.22 4.59 8.84
CA GLU A 54 -0.86 5.96 8.47
C GLU A 54 0.56 6.23 8.95
N GLU A 55 1.21 7.22 8.34
CA GLU A 55 2.56 7.61 8.72
C GLU A 55 2.61 7.96 10.21
N GLY A 56 3.56 7.38 10.94
CA GLY A 56 3.68 7.54 12.39
C GLY A 56 2.94 6.49 13.21
N LYS A 57 2.20 5.60 12.57
CA LYS A 57 1.52 4.49 13.27
C LYS A 57 2.43 3.26 13.37
N ASP A 58 2.05 2.34 14.25
CA ASP A 58 2.78 1.10 14.45
C ASP A 58 2.72 0.20 13.22
N THR A 59 3.78 -0.56 13.01
CA THR A 59 3.86 -1.59 11.98
C THR A 59 3.91 -2.96 12.61
N LEU A 60 3.80 -4.00 11.76
CA LEU A 60 3.76 -5.39 12.19
C LEU A 60 4.93 -6.15 11.57
N ALA A 61 5.47 -7.12 12.32
CA ALA A 61 6.41 -8.08 11.76
C ALA A 61 5.63 -9.18 11.05
N PRO A 62 6.09 -9.68 9.88
CA PRO A 62 5.39 -10.76 9.18
C PRO A 62 5.32 -12.02 10.04
N SER A 63 4.13 -12.61 10.15
CA SER A 63 3.91 -13.89 10.83
C SER A 63 2.59 -14.49 10.36
N LEU A 64 2.38 -15.78 10.66
CA LEU A 64 1.10 -16.43 10.35
C LEU A 64 -0.05 -15.84 11.16
N ASP A 65 0.23 -15.24 12.31
CA ASP A 65 -0.80 -14.62 13.15
C ASP A 65 -1.39 -13.36 12.52
N LEU A 66 -0.74 -12.81 11.48
CA LEU A 66 -1.21 -11.61 10.79
C LEU A 66 -2.21 -11.92 9.66
N VAL A 67 -2.44 -13.19 9.34
CA VAL A 67 -3.38 -13.56 8.29
C VAL A 67 -4.75 -12.98 8.62
N GLY A 68 -5.27 -12.12 7.72
CA GLY A 68 -6.54 -11.43 7.92
C GLY A 68 -6.48 -10.19 8.79
N LYS A 69 -5.29 -9.80 9.31
CA LYS A 69 -5.15 -8.62 10.18
C LYS A 69 -4.46 -7.43 9.52
N ILE A 70 -3.91 -7.62 8.33
CA ILE A 70 -3.24 -6.54 7.59
C ILE A 70 -4.07 -6.01 6.45
#